data_128231f229f47a5891c39fe7ccbe06fb
#
_entry.id   128231f229f47a5891c39fe7ccbe06fb
#
_cell.length_a   1.000
_cell.length_b   1.000
_cell.length_c   1.000
_cell.angle_alpha   90.00
_cell.angle_beta   90.00
_cell.angle_gamma   90.00
#
_symmetry.space_group_name_H-M   'P 1'
#
loop_
_entity.id
_entity.type
_entity.pdbx_description
1 polymer ?
#
loop_
_entity_poly.entity_id
_entity_poly.type
_entity_poly.pdbx_seq_one_letter_code
_entity_poly.pdbx_strand_id
1 'polypeptide(L)' 'MLKVSAEELTLIASLVRDISGIFLDQSKAYLIESRLGPVAQELGCNSFKELYYKAKTDAQGKVVRRIIDSITT' A
#
# COMPACT_ATOMS: atom_id res chain seq x y z
N MET A 1 -7.40 -5.56 -12.59
CA MET A 1 -7.23 -5.19 -11.19
C MET A 1 -6.03 -5.90 -10.60
N LEU A 2 -5.17 -5.15 -9.91
CA LEU A 2 -4.01 -5.75 -9.28
C LEU A 2 -4.42 -6.63 -8.11
N LYS A 3 -3.74 -7.76 -7.97
CA LYS A 3 -3.93 -8.67 -6.85
C LYS A 3 -2.77 -8.54 -5.89
N VAL A 4 -3.06 -8.61 -4.60
CA VAL A 4 -2.03 -8.57 -3.57
C VAL A 4 -1.62 -9.99 -3.20
N SER A 5 -0.32 -10.29 -3.28
CA SER A 5 0.20 -11.57 -2.82
C SER A 5 0.39 -11.53 -1.30
N ALA A 6 0.62 -12.70 -0.69
CA ALA A 6 0.87 -12.76 0.75
C ALA A 6 2.10 -11.93 1.14
N GLU A 7 3.15 -11.98 0.32
CA GLU A 7 4.36 -11.20 0.56
C GLU A 7 4.06 -9.69 0.46
N GLU A 8 3.33 -9.30 -0.57
CA GLU A 8 2.97 -7.89 -0.76
C GLU A 8 2.08 -7.38 0.37
N LEU A 9 1.15 -8.22 0.81
CA LEU A 9 0.31 -7.87 1.95
C LEU A 9 1.16 -7.60 3.19
N THR A 10 2.12 -8.47 3.46
CA THR A 10 3.02 -8.29 4.60
C THR A 10 3.81 -6.99 4.49
N LEU A 11 4.34 -6.69 3.30
CA LEU A 11 5.13 -5.49 3.08
C LEU A 11 4.29 -4.23 3.27
N ILE A 12 3.13 -4.18 2.64
CA ILE A 12 2.25 -3.01 2.73
C ILE A 12 1.71 -2.85 4.14
N ALA A 13 1.29 -3.95 4.78
CA ALA A 13 0.77 -3.90 6.15
C ALA A 13 1.83 -3.39 7.13
N SER A 14 3.08 -3.83 6.96
CA SER A 14 4.19 -3.38 7.78
C SER A 14 4.43 -1.87 7.62
N LEU A 15 4.41 -1.40 6.37
CA LEU A 15 4.59 0.02 6.07
C LEU A 15 3.50 0.87 6.72
N VAL A 16 2.24 0.45 6.57
CA VAL A 16 1.11 1.18 7.13
C VAL A 16 1.18 1.20 8.66
N ARG A 17 1.52 0.07 9.26
CA ARG A 17 1.63 -0.03 10.71
C ARG A 17 2.74 0.86 11.26
N ASP A 18 3.90 0.88 10.61
CA ASP A 18 5.05 1.66 11.08
C ASP A 18 4.74 3.15 11.07
N ILE A 19 3.94 3.61 10.13
CA ILE A 19 3.69 5.03 9.94
C ILE A 19 2.45 5.51 10.69
N SER A 20 1.36 4.72 10.65
CA SER A 20 0.07 5.15 11.19
C SER A 20 -0.37 4.38 12.41
N GLY A 21 0.27 3.25 12.71
CA GLY A 21 -0.17 2.38 13.80
C GLY A 21 -1.38 1.52 13.46
N ILE A 22 -1.90 1.63 12.24
CA ILE A 22 -3.04 0.83 11.80
C ILE A 22 -2.58 -0.58 11.49
N PHE A 23 -3.25 -1.58 12.09
CA PHE A 23 -2.92 -2.99 11.86
C PHE A 23 -3.82 -3.56 10.76
N LEU A 24 -3.19 -4.09 9.71
CA LEU A 24 -3.89 -4.76 8.60
C LEU A 24 -3.50 -6.24 8.61
N ASP A 25 -4.46 -7.10 8.90
CA ASP A 25 -4.24 -8.55 8.87
C ASP A 25 -4.66 -9.12 7.51
N GLN A 26 -4.56 -10.44 7.37
CA GLN A 26 -4.88 -11.11 6.11
C GLN A 26 -6.33 -10.88 5.68
N SER A 27 -7.24 -10.71 6.63
CA SER A 27 -8.65 -10.47 6.29
C SER A 27 -8.85 -9.11 5.64
N LYS A 28 -7.85 -8.23 5.69
CA LYS A 28 -7.91 -6.89 5.10
C LYS A 28 -7.24 -6.80 3.74
N ALA A 29 -6.83 -7.94 3.17
CA ALA A 29 -6.21 -7.95 1.84
C ALA A 29 -7.11 -7.28 0.80
N TYR A 30 -8.43 -7.46 0.93
CA TYR A 30 -9.38 -6.85 0.01
C TYR A 30 -9.33 -5.31 0.06
N LEU A 31 -9.04 -4.74 1.23
CA LEU A 31 -8.90 -3.30 1.36
C LEU A 31 -7.67 -2.80 0.60
N ILE A 32 -6.57 -3.53 0.70
CA ILE A 32 -5.36 -3.17 -0.03
C ILE A 32 -5.64 -3.21 -1.52
N GLU A 33 -6.28 -4.27 -2.00
CA GLU A 33 -6.58 -4.39 -3.42
C GLU A 33 -7.53 -3.29 -3.90
N SER A 34 -8.61 -3.04 -3.16
CA SER A 34 -9.62 -2.09 -3.60
C SER A 34 -9.20 -0.64 -3.40
N ARG A 35 -8.43 -0.35 -2.36
CA ARG A 35 -8.04 1.04 -2.04
C ARG A 35 -6.71 1.43 -2.66
N LEU A 36 -5.75 0.52 -2.69
CA LEU A 36 -4.41 0.83 -3.19
C LEU A 36 -4.19 0.42 -4.63
N GLY A 37 -5.06 -0.44 -5.18
CA GLY A 37 -4.99 -0.78 -6.60
C GLY A 37 -5.02 0.45 -7.49
N PRO A 38 -6.02 1.33 -7.35
CA PRO A 38 -6.07 2.57 -8.13
C PRO A 38 -4.86 3.47 -7.90
N VAL A 39 -4.35 3.53 -6.67
CA VAL A 39 -3.16 4.34 -6.37
C VAL A 39 -1.94 3.80 -7.11
N ALA A 40 -1.76 2.48 -7.09
CA ALA A 40 -0.66 1.85 -7.81
C ALA A 40 -0.74 2.14 -9.30
N GLN A 41 -1.92 2.02 -9.89
CA GLN A 41 -2.12 2.30 -11.30
C GLN A 41 -1.84 3.76 -11.63
N GLU A 42 -2.30 4.68 -10.79
CA GLU A 42 -2.08 6.11 -10.98
C GLU A 42 -0.60 6.44 -10.97
N LEU A 43 0.17 5.77 -10.12
CA LEU A 43 1.61 6.02 -9.99
C LEU A 43 2.44 5.19 -10.96
N GLY A 44 1.79 4.44 -11.86
CA GLY A 44 2.49 3.65 -12.87
C GLY A 44 3.11 2.38 -12.34
N CYS A 45 2.63 1.88 -11.19
CA CYS A 45 3.13 0.64 -10.61
C CYS A 45 2.39 -0.56 -11.18
N ASN A 46 3.12 -1.61 -11.50
CA ASN A 46 2.53 -2.84 -12.04
C ASN A 46 2.19 -3.86 -10.96
N SER A 47 2.62 -3.62 -9.73
CA SER A 47 2.34 -4.51 -8.61
C SER A 47 2.36 -3.72 -7.31
N PHE A 48 1.85 -4.34 -6.24
CA PHE A 48 1.91 -3.71 -4.92
C PHE A 48 3.34 -3.69 -4.38
N LYS A 49 4.17 -4.61 -4.82
CA LYS A 49 5.59 -4.59 -4.44
C LYS A 49 6.27 -3.34 -4.99
N GLU A 50 5.96 -2.98 -6.24
CA GLU A 50 6.48 -1.75 -6.81
C GLU A 50 5.99 -0.52 -6.05
N LEU A 51 4.72 -0.53 -5.66
CA LEU A 51 4.17 0.56 -4.85
C LEU A 51 4.89 0.68 -3.52
N TYR A 52 5.16 -0.45 -2.88
CA TYR A 52 5.89 -0.49 -1.62
C TYR A 52 7.29 0.14 -1.77
N TYR A 53 8.03 -0.28 -2.79
CA TYR A 53 9.37 0.25 -3.01
C TYR A 53 9.34 1.74 -3.37
N LYS A 54 8.36 2.13 -4.16
CA LYS A 54 8.20 3.55 -4.50
C LYS A 54 7.97 4.37 -3.24
N ALA A 55 7.16 3.88 -2.32
CA ALA A 55 6.91 4.54 -1.06
C ALA A 55 8.17 4.61 -0.19
N LYS A 56 8.94 3.52 -0.15
CA LYS A 56 10.16 3.47 0.66
C LYS A 56 11.24 4.39 0.15
N THR A 57 11.27 4.65 -1.14
CA THR A 57 12.31 5.48 -1.76
C THR A 57 11.88 6.93 -1.97
N ASP A 58 10.63 7.27 -1.64
CA ASP A 58 10.14 8.63 -1.78
C ASP A 58 10.55 9.46 -0.57
N ALA A 59 11.58 10.27 -0.74
CA ALA A 59 12.14 11.07 0.35
C ALA A 59 11.15 12.08 0.91
N GLN A 60 10.18 12.52 0.10
CA GLN A 60 9.19 13.51 0.55
C GLN A 60 8.00 12.86 1.26
N GLY A 61 7.87 11.55 1.20
CA GLY A 61 6.78 10.83 1.86
C GLY A 61 5.42 11.00 1.21
N LYS A 62 5.37 11.49 -0.02
CA LYS A 62 4.10 11.73 -0.72
C LYS A 62 3.37 10.43 -1.05
N VAL A 63 4.11 9.40 -1.45
CA VAL A 63 3.51 8.11 -1.79
C VAL A 63 2.95 7.44 -0.54
N VAL A 64 3.70 7.48 0.55
CA VAL A 64 3.27 6.94 1.83
C VAL A 64 2.00 7.62 2.29
N ARG A 65 1.96 8.94 2.21
CA ARG A 65 0.79 9.72 2.60
C ARG A 65 -0.42 9.34 1.77
N ARG A 66 -0.22 9.16 0.46
CA ARG A 66 -1.28 8.74 -0.44
C ARG A 66 -1.84 7.39 -0.05
N ILE A 67 -0.95 6.46 0.32
CA ILE A 67 -1.35 5.13 0.76
C ILE A 67 -2.20 5.23 2.03
N ILE A 68 -1.73 5.95 3.02
CA ILE A 68 -2.43 6.09 4.29
C ILE A 68 -3.79 6.76 4.08
N ASP A 69 -3.84 7.85 3.32
CA ASP A 69 -5.09 8.55 3.04
C ASP A 69 -6.11 7.64 2.36
N SER A 70 -5.65 6.77 1.45
CA SER A 70 -6.55 5.85 0.74
C SER A 70 -7.12 4.77 1.66
N ILE A 71 -6.36 4.35 2.66
CA ILE A 71 -6.81 3.33 3.61
C ILE A 71 -7.74 3.91 4.67
N THR A 72 -7.50 5.14 5.08
CA THR A 72 -8.25 5.75 6.18
C THR A 72 -9.51 6.50 5.72
N THR A 73 -9.76 6.58 4.45
CA THR A 73 -10.93 7.31 3.90
C THR A 73 -12.24 6.59 4.19
#